data_287e7fa663946d9c9414e15acd9ebf4d
#
_entry.id   287e7fa663946d9c9414e15acd9ebf4d
#
_cell.length_a   1.000
_cell.length_b   1.000
_cell.length_c   1.000
_cell.angle_alpha   90.00
_cell.angle_beta   90.00
_cell.angle_gamma   90.00
#
_symmetry.space_group_name_H-M   'P 1'
#
loop_
_entity.id
_entity.type
_entity.pdbx_description
1 polymer ?
#
loop_
_entity_poly.entity_id
_entity_poly.type
_entity_poly.pdbx_seq_one_letter_code
_entity_poly.pdbx_strand_id
1 'polypeptide(L)'
;MIITMILIFVLGYLCIALEHKLRIDKAAIALLMCGALWTVLSLLGNDAQIGTQLIEQLGDTSEILFFLISAMTIVELIDRHGGFHVITDHIKTRNKRKLLWLLSIITFFMSAVLDNMTTTIIMIMLLRRMISGQKERWIFASVIVIAANSGGAFSPIGDVTTIMLWMRGNVTSGLLVAKLFLPALVSVIIPTAIACRYIPDENAHPEKLDTAPKLPPFVGPRFSHFVLVLGVGGLLFVPIFKAVTGLPPYLGMLISLGVLWVFTELVYDHKQNMEESIKNRVSKVLKHINMPTILFFLGILMSVAALQSAGLLTDFADFLDKNVHEVYTIAGITGLLSAVIDNVPLVAACMGMYPVVDTAALASSLDPVYMQAFVQDGIFWHLLTFCAGVGGSLLIIGSAAG
;
A
#
# COMPACT_ATOMS: atom_id res chain seq x y z
N MET A 1 -23.55 2.95 -23.95
CA MET A 1 -22.56 3.52 -23.02
C MET A 1 -22.20 2.51 -21.91
N ILE A 2 -23.11 2.18 -21.01
CA ILE A 2 -22.87 1.31 -19.83
C ILE A 2 -22.20 -0.01 -20.19
N ILE A 3 -22.79 -0.80 -21.12
CA ILE A 3 -22.22 -2.10 -21.53
C ILE A 3 -20.81 -1.94 -22.10
N THR A 4 -20.55 -0.89 -22.89
CA THR A 4 -19.23 -0.63 -23.47
C THR A 4 -18.20 -0.33 -22.37
N MET A 5 -18.56 0.47 -21.36
CA MET A 5 -17.68 0.79 -20.22
C MET A 5 -17.37 -0.46 -19.40
N ILE A 6 -18.38 -1.28 -19.10
CA ILE A 6 -18.18 -2.57 -18.40
C ILE A 6 -17.24 -3.48 -19.19
N LEU A 7 -17.43 -3.60 -20.50
CA LEU A 7 -16.58 -4.44 -21.34
C LEU A 7 -15.13 -3.93 -21.37
N ILE A 8 -14.91 -2.62 -21.51
CA ILE A 8 -13.56 -2.02 -21.46
C ILE A 8 -12.90 -2.31 -20.11
N PHE A 9 -13.64 -2.11 -19.01
CA PHE A 9 -13.10 -2.33 -17.67
C PHE A 9 -12.75 -3.81 -17.43
N VAL A 10 -13.67 -4.72 -17.74
CA VAL A 10 -13.47 -6.17 -17.53
C VAL A 10 -12.33 -6.69 -18.42
N LEU A 11 -12.28 -6.29 -19.70
CA LEU A 11 -11.18 -6.69 -20.60
C LEU A 11 -9.83 -6.09 -20.17
N GLY A 12 -9.82 -4.81 -19.80
CA GLY A 12 -8.61 -4.16 -19.28
C GLY A 12 -8.11 -4.86 -18.01
N TYR A 13 -9.03 -5.18 -17.11
CA TYR A 13 -8.69 -5.88 -15.85
C TYR A 13 -8.18 -7.30 -16.11
N LEU A 14 -8.80 -8.02 -17.03
CA LEU A 14 -8.33 -9.34 -17.47
C LEU A 14 -6.90 -9.26 -18.06
N CYS A 15 -6.62 -8.25 -18.85
CA CYS A 15 -5.27 -8.02 -19.39
C CYS A 15 -4.26 -7.71 -18.27
N ILE A 16 -4.63 -6.91 -17.25
CA ILE A 16 -3.79 -6.66 -16.07
C ILE A 16 -3.50 -7.97 -15.33
N ALA A 17 -4.52 -8.78 -15.08
CA ALA A 17 -4.35 -10.09 -14.41
C ALA A 17 -3.47 -11.07 -15.21
N LEU A 18 -3.43 -10.92 -16.54
CA LEU A 18 -2.62 -11.72 -17.46
C LEU A 18 -1.29 -11.07 -17.82
N GLU A 19 -0.82 -10.06 -17.09
CA GLU A 19 0.42 -9.29 -17.34
C GLU A 19 1.60 -10.20 -17.69
N HIS A 20 1.85 -11.25 -16.90
CA HIS A 20 2.96 -12.19 -17.13
C HIS A 20 2.87 -12.96 -18.46
N LYS A 21 1.65 -13.27 -18.91
CA LYS A 21 1.43 -13.97 -20.20
C LYS A 21 1.53 -13.02 -21.38
N LEU A 22 0.99 -11.82 -21.24
CA LEU A 22 0.98 -10.80 -22.28
C LEU A 22 2.33 -10.10 -22.44
N ARG A 23 3.17 -10.14 -21.40
CA ARG A 23 4.46 -9.42 -21.33
C ARG A 23 4.30 -7.90 -21.54
N ILE A 24 3.18 -7.34 -21.11
CA ILE A 24 2.85 -5.93 -21.16
C ILE A 24 2.72 -5.46 -19.71
N ASP A 25 3.41 -4.37 -19.37
CA ASP A 25 3.34 -3.76 -18.05
C ASP A 25 1.89 -3.34 -17.73
N LYS A 26 1.40 -3.69 -16.54
CA LYS A 26 0.04 -3.37 -16.09
C LYS A 26 -0.27 -1.87 -16.09
N ALA A 27 0.74 -1.01 -15.93
CA ALA A 27 0.56 0.43 -16.00
C ALA A 27 0.09 0.89 -17.39
N ALA A 28 0.65 0.33 -18.47
CA ALA A 28 0.25 0.67 -19.82
C ALA A 28 -1.23 0.31 -20.07
N ILE A 29 -1.66 -0.86 -19.60
CA ILE A 29 -3.04 -1.32 -19.73
C ILE A 29 -3.98 -0.42 -18.92
N ALA A 30 -3.62 -0.07 -17.68
CA ALA A 30 -4.41 0.79 -16.80
C ALA A 30 -4.59 2.20 -17.42
N LEU A 31 -3.54 2.78 -18.00
CA LEU A 31 -3.61 4.09 -18.67
C LEU A 31 -4.50 4.05 -19.92
N LEU A 32 -4.39 3.00 -20.74
CA LEU A 32 -5.26 2.82 -21.90
C LEU A 32 -6.73 2.65 -21.50
N MET A 33 -6.98 1.86 -20.46
CA MET A 33 -8.32 1.64 -19.90
C MET A 33 -8.90 2.96 -19.37
N CYS A 34 -8.14 3.74 -18.64
CA CYS A 34 -8.52 5.05 -18.14
C CYS A 34 -8.92 6.00 -19.30
N GLY A 35 -8.04 6.16 -20.30
CA GLY A 35 -8.31 7.01 -21.45
C GLY A 35 -9.55 6.56 -22.23
N ALA A 36 -9.72 5.25 -22.44
CA ALA A 36 -10.88 4.70 -23.14
C ALA A 36 -12.19 4.94 -22.37
N LEU A 37 -12.22 4.72 -21.05
CA LEU A 37 -13.41 4.88 -20.22
C LEU A 37 -13.87 6.35 -20.18
N TRP A 38 -12.96 7.29 -19.92
CA TRP A 38 -13.30 8.73 -19.93
C TRP A 38 -13.71 9.22 -21.32
N THR A 39 -13.09 8.69 -22.39
CA THR A 39 -13.49 9.02 -23.77
C THR A 39 -14.91 8.52 -24.07
N VAL A 40 -15.23 7.26 -23.72
CA VAL A 40 -16.59 6.72 -23.92
C VAL A 40 -17.61 7.48 -23.09
N LEU A 41 -17.28 7.82 -21.85
CA LEU A 41 -18.15 8.61 -20.98
C LEU A 41 -18.40 10.01 -21.59
N SER A 42 -17.38 10.67 -22.14
CA SER A 42 -17.50 11.99 -22.75
C SER A 42 -18.28 11.98 -24.07
N LEU A 43 -18.08 10.96 -24.92
CA LEU A 43 -18.73 10.90 -26.22
C LEU A 43 -20.18 10.39 -26.18
N LEU A 44 -20.49 9.49 -25.26
CA LEU A 44 -21.79 8.82 -25.16
C LEU A 44 -22.60 9.23 -23.92
N GLY A 45 -22.02 9.97 -23.00
CA GLY A 45 -22.70 10.58 -21.86
C GLY A 45 -23.36 11.89 -22.27
N ASN A 46 -24.51 12.18 -21.70
CA ASN A 46 -25.25 13.42 -21.95
C ASN A 46 -25.00 14.51 -20.88
N ASP A 47 -23.97 14.32 -20.05
CA ASP A 47 -23.67 15.25 -18.97
C ASP A 47 -22.67 16.32 -19.40
N ALA A 48 -23.08 17.58 -19.36
CA ALA A 48 -22.21 18.72 -19.68
C ALA A 48 -21.09 18.94 -18.62
N GLN A 49 -21.15 18.25 -17.48
CA GLN A 49 -20.22 18.44 -16.36
C GLN A 49 -19.08 17.40 -16.33
N ILE A 50 -18.99 16.49 -17.31
CA ILE A 50 -17.97 15.42 -17.34
C ILE A 50 -16.55 15.99 -17.22
N GLY A 51 -16.26 17.13 -17.87
CA GLY A 51 -14.97 17.80 -17.75
C GLY A 51 -14.63 18.27 -16.34
N THR A 52 -15.62 18.77 -15.61
CA THR A 52 -15.47 19.18 -14.21
C THR A 52 -15.27 17.98 -13.31
N GLN A 53 -16.06 16.92 -13.49
CA GLN A 53 -15.91 15.65 -12.76
C GLN A 53 -14.53 15.02 -13.00
N LEU A 54 -14.03 15.05 -14.22
CA LEU A 54 -12.68 14.55 -14.55
C LEU A 54 -11.59 15.30 -13.76
N ILE A 55 -11.68 16.65 -13.71
CA ILE A 55 -10.70 17.47 -12.97
C ILE A 55 -10.78 17.21 -11.47
N GLU A 56 -11.97 17.10 -10.94
CA GLU A 56 -12.22 16.82 -9.50
C GLU A 56 -11.64 15.45 -9.11
N GLN A 57 -11.95 14.40 -9.87
CA GLN A 57 -11.42 13.07 -9.66
C GLN A 57 -9.89 12.98 -9.85
N LEU A 58 -9.35 13.76 -10.79
CA LEU A 58 -7.90 13.89 -10.96
C LEU A 58 -7.26 14.60 -9.76
N GLY A 59 -7.90 15.62 -9.21
CA GLY A 59 -7.45 16.29 -7.99
C GLY A 59 -7.30 15.30 -6.84
N ASP A 60 -8.36 14.57 -6.56
CA ASP A 60 -8.41 13.54 -5.51
C ASP A 60 -7.37 12.43 -5.71
N THR A 61 -7.24 11.96 -6.94
CA THR A 61 -6.23 10.95 -7.30
C THR A 61 -4.82 11.50 -7.13
N SER A 62 -4.58 12.76 -7.51
CA SER A 62 -3.28 13.41 -7.40
C SER A 62 -2.80 13.53 -5.96
N GLU A 63 -3.68 13.79 -5.00
CA GLU A 63 -3.33 13.80 -3.58
C GLU A 63 -2.70 12.46 -3.15
N ILE A 64 -3.32 11.35 -3.56
CA ILE A 64 -2.83 10.00 -3.26
C ILE A 64 -1.47 9.78 -3.93
N LEU A 65 -1.32 10.18 -5.20
CA LEU A 65 -0.06 9.99 -5.95
C LEU A 65 1.08 10.82 -5.36
N PHE A 66 0.86 12.07 -4.97
CA PHE A 66 1.87 12.90 -4.32
C PHE A 66 2.27 12.35 -2.96
N PHE A 67 1.31 11.82 -2.22
CA PHE A 67 1.61 11.10 -0.98
C PHE A 67 2.54 9.91 -1.25
N LEU A 68 2.19 9.04 -2.20
CA LEU A 68 2.95 7.85 -2.54
C LEU A 68 4.36 8.18 -3.06
N ILE A 69 4.50 9.13 -3.99
CA ILE A 69 5.80 9.57 -4.52
C ILE A 69 6.70 10.04 -3.37
N SER A 70 6.15 10.84 -2.47
CA SER A 70 6.92 11.38 -1.34
C SER A 70 7.31 10.28 -0.35
N ALA A 71 6.39 9.39 0.00
CA ALA A 71 6.64 8.24 0.88
C ALA A 71 7.70 7.31 0.29
N MET A 72 7.55 6.90 -0.96
CA MET A 72 8.53 6.05 -1.67
C MET A 72 9.90 6.71 -1.75
N THR A 73 9.96 8.04 -1.94
CA THR A 73 11.23 8.79 -1.97
C THR A 73 11.91 8.78 -0.60
N ILE A 74 11.16 9.00 0.49
CA ILE A 74 11.69 8.93 1.86
C ILE A 74 12.25 7.54 2.15
N VAL A 75 11.49 6.49 1.81
CA VAL A 75 11.88 5.10 2.05
C VAL A 75 13.12 4.72 1.23
N GLU A 76 13.19 5.09 -0.04
CA GLU A 76 14.35 4.86 -0.91
C GLU A 76 15.59 5.64 -0.41
N LEU A 77 15.40 6.86 0.13
CA LEU A 77 16.50 7.60 0.79
C LEU A 77 17.02 6.87 2.01
N ILE A 78 16.15 6.34 2.86
CA ILE A 78 16.54 5.55 4.04
C ILE A 78 17.34 4.32 3.59
N ASP A 79 16.88 3.60 2.58
CA ASP A 79 17.53 2.39 2.06
C ASP A 79 18.91 2.71 1.48
N ARG A 80 19.01 3.71 0.60
CA ARG A 80 20.25 4.14 -0.04
C ARG A 80 21.31 4.61 0.95
N HIS A 81 20.89 5.11 2.09
CA HIS A 81 21.80 5.51 3.17
C HIS A 81 22.06 4.38 4.19
N GLY A 82 21.59 3.16 3.89
CA GLY A 82 21.81 1.98 4.73
C GLY A 82 21.04 2.00 6.06
N GLY A 83 19.94 2.79 6.13
CA GLY A 83 19.15 2.89 7.35
C GLY A 83 18.57 1.54 7.78
N PHE A 84 18.13 0.71 6.83
CA PHE A 84 17.59 -0.61 7.15
C PHE A 84 18.64 -1.64 7.58
N HIS A 85 19.93 -1.45 7.24
CA HIS A 85 21.00 -2.27 7.78
C HIS A 85 21.10 -2.17 9.31
N VAL A 86 20.77 -0.99 9.86
CA VAL A 86 20.73 -0.80 11.31
C VAL A 86 19.76 -1.79 11.98
N ILE A 87 18.64 -2.09 11.35
CA ILE A 87 17.63 -3.05 11.86
C ILE A 87 18.11 -4.48 11.60
N THR A 88 18.56 -4.77 10.39
CA THR A 88 18.89 -6.13 9.95
C THR A 88 20.15 -6.69 10.58
N ASP A 89 21.15 -5.85 10.89
CA ASP A 89 22.41 -6.26 11.53
C ASP A 89 22.23 -6.73 12.98
N HIS A 90 21.11 -6.37 13.62
CA HIS A 90 20.76 -6.84 14.95
C HIS A 90 20.17 -8.26 14.95
N ILE A 91 19.87 -8.84 13.79
CA ILE A 91 19.33 -10.19 13.66
C ILE A 91 20.46 -11.21 13.74
N LYS A 92 20.77 -11.65 14.98
CA LYS A 92 21.88 -12.59 15.26
C LYS A 92 21.44 -14.03 15.39
N THR A 93 20.14 -14.31 15.44
CA THR A 93 19.64 -15.68 15.64
C THR A 93 19.91 -16.55 14.42
N ARG A 94 20.43 -17.76 14.66
CA ARG A 94 20.66 -18.76 13.60
C ARG A 94 19.62 -19.88 13.61
N ASN A 95 18.88 -20.07 14.70
CA ASN A 95 17.82 -21.07 14.75
C ASN A 95 16.68 -20.66 13.79
N LYS A 96 16.35 -21.52 12.83
CA LYS A 96 15.39 -21.26 11.75
C LYS A 96 14.00 -20.93 12.28
N ARG A 97 13.50 -21.63 13.31
CA ARG A 97 12.18 -21.35 13.90
C ARG A 97 12.12 -19.99 14.59
N LYS A 98 13.14 -19.69 15.38
CA LYS A 98 13.25 -18.36 16.03
C LYS A 98 13.41 -17.26 14.99
N LEU A 99 14.14 -17.52 13.91
CA LEU A 99 14.32 -16.61 12.80
C LEU A 99 12.98 -16.32 12.10
N LEU A 100 12.17 -17.35 11.84
CA LEU A 100 10.84 -17.17 11.22
C LEU A 100 9.97 -16.22 12.05
N TRP A 101 9.86 -16.45 13.37
CA TRP A 101 9.12 -15.56 14.26
C TRP A 101 9.68 -14.13 14.28
N LEU A 102 10.99 -13.99 14.38
CA LEU A 102 11.63 -12.68 14.41
C LEU A 102 11.39 -11.90 13.12
N LEU A 103 11.56 -12.55 11.96
CA LEU A 103 11.31 -11.91 10.67
C LEU A 103 9.83 -11.53 10.51
N SER A 104 8.91 -12.40 10.92
CA SER A 104 7.46 -12.10 10.86
C SER A 104 7.10 -10.87 11.68
N ILE A 105 7.59 -10.78 12.92
CA ILE A 105 7.30 -9.65 13.82
C ILE A 105 7.95 -8.37 13.29
N ILE A 106 9.21 -8.42 12.87
CA ILE A 106 9.89 -7.25 12.29
C ILE A 106 9.16 -6.78 11.04
N THR A 107 8.79 -7.69 10.14
CA THR A 107 8.05 -7.37 8.92
C THR A 107 6.72 -6.69 9.25
N PHE A 108 5.97 -7.22 10.19
CA PHE A 108 4.68 -6.68 10.62
C PHE A 108 4.80 -5.21 11.08
N PHE A 109 5.75 -4.90 11.95
CA PHE A 109 5.94 -3.53 12.44
C PHE A 109 6.60 -2.62 11.42
N MET A 110 7.51 -3.14 10.59
CA MET A 110 8.09 -2.35 9.50
C MET A 110 7.03 -1.94 8.49
N SER A 111 6.15 -2.86 8.10
CA SER A 111 5.10 -2.58 7.14
C SER A 111 4.03 -1.60 7.65
N ALA A 112 3.88 -1.46 8.96
CA ALA A 112 3.00 -0.45 9.53
C ALA A 112 3.52 1.00 9.32
N VAL A 113 4.81 1.17 9.04
CA VAL A 113 5.46 2.48 8.87
C VAL A 113 5.94 2.71 7.45
N LEU A 114 6.48 1.66 6.83
CA LEU A 114 6.85 1.61 5.43
C LEU A 114 5.65 1.04 4.66
N ASP A 115 5.64 1.01 3.37
CA ASP A 115 4.60 0.26 2.66
C ASP A 115 4.89 -1.26 2.66
N ASN A 116 3.83 -2.05 2.39
CA ASN A 116 3.92 -3.52 2.38
C ASN A 116 4.85 -4.05 1.27
N MET A 117 4.88 -3.41 0.11
CA MET A 117 5.73 -3.80 -1.01
C MET A 117 7.22 -3.59 -0.69
N THR A 118 7.60 -2.38 -0.27
CA THR A 118 8.99 -2.06 0.08
C THR A 118 9.48 -2.92 1.24
N THR A 119 8.65 -3.10 2.27
CA THR A 119 8.98 -3.97 3.42
C THR A 119 9.24 -5.40 2.96
N THR A 120 8.40 -5.94 2.09
CA THR A 120 8.57 -7.30 1.54
C THR A 120 9.88 -7.42 0.79
N ILE A 121 10.20 -6.46 -0.10
CA ILE A 121 11.45 -6.48 -0.88
C ILE A 121 12.68 -6.51 0.06
N ILE A 122 12.72 -5.64 1.07
CA ILE A 122 13.81 -5.56 2.04
C ILE A 122 13.97 -6.88 2.79
N MET A 123 12.85 -7.43 3.28
CA MET A 123 12.87 -8.66 4.07
C MET A 123 13.19 -9.90 3.25
N ILE A 124 12.77 -9.97 1.98
CA ILE A 124 13.15 -11.04 1.05
C ILE A 124 14.64 -10.95 0.69
N MET A 125 15.19 -9.76 0.48
CA MET A 125 16.62 -9.59 0.26
C MET A 125 17.43 -10.06 1.47
N LEU A 126 16.97 -9.77 2.69
CA LEU A 126 17.58 -10.27 3.92
C LEU A 126 17.46 -11.79 4.03
N LEU A 127 16.28 -12.35 3.77
CA LEU A 127 16.02 -13.80 3.80
C LEU A 127 16.96 -14.56 2.89
N ARG A 128 17.21 -14.08 1.68
CA ARG A 128 18.12 -14.68 0.72
C ARG A 128 19.55 -14.86 1.24
N ARG A 129 19.99 -13.95 2.13
CA ARG A 129 21.31 -14.03 2.78
C ARG A 129 21.37 -15.03 3.94
N MET A 130 20.22 -15.30 4.57
CA MET A 130 20.15 -16.09 5.81
C MET A 130 19.79 -17.55 5.57
N ILE A 131 19.01 -17.85 4.54
CA ILE A 131 18.46 -19.18 4.25
C ILE A 131 18.88 -19.62 2.84
N SER A 132 19.60 -20.74 2.75
CA SER A 132 20.06 -21.33 1.47
C SER A 132 19.01 -22.27 0.85
N GLY A 133 18.21 -22.96 1.66
CA GLY A 133 17.23 -23.95 1.21
C GLY A 133 16.04 -23.33 0.45
N GLN A 134 15.81 -23.76 -0.81
CA GLN A 134 14.75 -23.18 -1.66
C GLN A 134 13.35 -23.37 -1.06
N LYS A 135 13.03 -24.58 -0.57
CA LYS A 135 11.71 -24.87 0.04
C LYS A 135 11.46 -24.04 1.30
N GLU A 136 12.50 -23.90 2.13
CA GLU A 136 12.43 -23.09 3.34
C GLU A 136 12.24 -21.61 2.99
N ARG A 137 13.00 -21.10 2.00
CA ARG A 137 12.82 -19.71 1.51
C ARG A 137 11.38 -19.42 1.10
N TRP A 138 10.70 -20.37 0.45
CA TRP A 138 9.29 -20.19 0.06
C TRP A 138 8.38 -20.05 1.27
N ILE A 139 8.56 -20.90 2.29
CA ILE A 139 7.76 -20.81 3.54
C ILE A 139 8.01 -19.46 4.23
N PHE A 140 9.28 -19.08 4.38
CA PHE A 140 9.62 -17.79 4.98
C PHE A 140 9.06 -16.62 4.17
N ALA A 141 9.20 -16.63 2.84
CA ALA A 141 8.69 -15.60 1.95
C ALA A 141 7.17 -15.47 2.07
N SER A 142 6.44 -16.58 2.07
CA SER A 142 4.98 -16.55 2.27
C SER A 142 4.58 -15.91 3.59
N VAL A 143 5.27 -16.22 4.69
CA VAL A 143 5.00 -15.61 5.99
C VAL A 143 5.38 -14.12 6.00
N ILE A 144 6.46 -13.74 5.33
CA ILE A 144 6.85 -12.32 5.18
C ILE A 144 5.76 -11.54 4.43
N VAL A 145 5.22 -12.07 3.33
CA VAL A 145 4.13 -11.41 2.58
C VAL A 145 2.88 -11.26 3.44
N ILE A 146 2.47 -12.31 4.16
CA ILE A 146 1.34 -12.24 5.10
C ILE A 146 1.59 -11.18 6.18
N ALA A 147 2.78 -11.16 6.76
CA ALA A 147 3.15 -10.21 7.80
C ALA A 147 3.20 -8.77 7.27
N ALA A 148 3.68 -8.56 6.05
CA ALA A 148 3.72 -7.25 5.42
C ALA A 148 2.29 -6.71 5.14
N ASN A 149 1.44 -7.50 4.53
CA ASN A 149 0.06 -7.10 4.24
C ASN A 149 -0.74 -6.86 5.53
N SER A 150 -0.60 -7.74 6.52
CA SER A 150 -1.27 -7.57 7.82
C SER A 150 -0.75 -6.35 8.59
N GLY A 151 0.56 -6.08 8.53
CA GLY A 151 1.18 -4.91 9.12
C GLY A 151 0.75 -3.61 8.45
N GLY A 152 0.57 -3.62 7.13
CA GLY A 152 0.03 -2.50 6.38
C GLY A 152 -1.43 -2.21 6.70
N ALA A 153 -2.24 -3.26 6.91
CA ALA A 153 -3.69 -3.13 7.05
C ALA A 153 -4.16 -2.40 8.32
N PHE A 154 -3.39 -2.38 9.40
CA PHE A 154 -3.79 -1.69 10.64
C PHE A 154 -3.24 -0.27 10.78
N SER A 155 -2.36 0.16 9.88
CA SER A 155 -1.73 1.48 9.95
C SER A 155 -2.26 2.41 8.85
N PRO A 156 -2.48 3.69 9.11
CA PRO A 156 -2.97 4.63 8.11
C PRO A 156 -1.98 4.89 6.97
N ILE A 157 -0.71 4.53 7.13
CA ILE A 157 0.37 4.76 6.15
C ILE A 157 1.03 3.48 5.65
N GLY A 158 0.62 2.31 6.13
CA GLY A 158 1.29 1.02 5.88
C GLY A 158 0.85 0.31 4.59
N ASP A 159 -0.27 0.70 3.99
CA ASP A 159 -0.76 0.16 2.71
C ASP A 159 -1.47 1.27 1.93
N VAL A 160 -1.39 1.23 0.60
CA VAL A 160 -2.05 2.20 -0.28
C VAL A 160 -3.56 2.23 -0.04
N THR A 161 -4.17 1.09 0.24
CA THR A 161 -5.60 0.97 0.54
C THR A 161 -6.00 1.69 1.82
N THR A 162 -5.21 1.56 2.88
CA THR A 162 -5.43 2.28 4.14
C THR A 162 -5.20 3.78 3.99
N ILE A 163 -4.18 4.17 3.21
CA ILE A 163 -3.91 5.57 2.86
C ILE A 163 -5.13 6.19 2.20
N MET A 164 -5.72 5.53 1.19
CA MET A 164 -6.90 6.02 0.46
C MET A 164 -8.09 6.24 1.39
N LEU A 165 -8.45 5.24 2.19
CA LEU A 165 -9.57 5.32 3.14
C LEU A 165 -9.35 6.41 4.20
N TRP A 166 -8.12 6.55 4.67
CA TRP A 166 -7.77 7.58 5.64
C TRP A 166 -7.76 8.98 5.04
N MET A 167 -7.26 9.16 3.82
CA MET A 167 -7.24 10.45 3.13
C MET A 167 -8.64 10.95 2.83
N ARG A 168 -9.53 10.07 2.36
CA ARG A 168 -10.94 10.35 2.07
C ARG A 168 -11.82 10.52 3.32
N GLY A 169 -11.27 10.28 4.52
CA GLY A 169 -12.03 10.44 5.77
C GLY A 169 -12.95 9.29 6.12
N ASN A 170 -12.87 8.15 5.43
CA ASN A 170 -13.62 6.94 5.77
C ASN A 170 -13.23 6.40 7.14
N VAL A 171 -11.93 6.50 7.49
CA VAL A 171 -11.38 6.06 8.79
C VAL A 171 -10.49 7.13 9.41
N THR A 172 -10.44 7.15 10.74
CA THR A 172 -9.48 7.95 11.51
C THR A 172 -8.26 7.10 11.92
N SER A 173 -7.08 7.72 12.02
CA SER A 173 -5.83 7.01 12.36
C SER A 173 -5.93 6.26 13.68
N GLY A 174 -6.50 6.89 14.71
CA GLY A 174 -6.57 6.32 16.06
C GLY A 174 -7.47 5.11 16.15
N LEU A 175 -8.67 5.18 15.59
CA LEU A 175 -9.63 4.07 15.62
C LEU A 175 -9.23 2.94 14.66
N LEU A 176 -8.62 3.27 13.52
CA LEU A 176 -8.05 2.28 12.61
C LEU A 176 -7.05 1.38 13.34
N VAL A 177 -6.04 2.00 13.99
CA VAL A 177 -5.03 1.26 14.75
C VAL A 177 -5.68 0.48 15.91
N ALA A 178 -6.55 1.11 16.69
CA ALA A 178 -7.16 0.49 17.86
C ALA A 178 -8.01 -0.73 17.52
N LYS A 179 -8.79 -0.68 16.42
CA LYS A 179 -9.69 -1.76 16.01
C LYS A 179 -8.97 -2.87 15.24
N LEU A 180 -7.98 -2.53 14.39
CA LEU A 180 -7.37 -3.49 13.49
C LEU A 180 -6.04 -4.07 13.97
N PHE A 181 -5.37 -3.49 14.98
CA PHE A 181 -4.09 -4.01 15.49
C PHE A 181 -4.20 -5.48 15.92
N LEU A 182 -5.20 -5.82 16.74
CA LEU A 182 -5.36 -7.18 17.24
C LEU A 182 -5.74 -8.19 16.16
N PRO A 183 -6.74 -7.95 15.28
CA PRO A 183 -7.01 -8.83 14.14
C PRO A 183 -5.79 -9.02 13.22
N ALA A 184 -5.08 -7.93 12.91
CA ALA A 184 -3.88 -7.98 12.08
C ALA A 184 -2.74 -8.78 12.74
N LEU A 185 -2.56 -8.66 14.04
CA LEU A 185 -1.58 -9.44 14.78
C LEU A 185 -1.92 -10.93 14.76
N VAL A 186 -3.20 -11.29 14.97
CA VAL A 186 -3.68 -12.68 14.91
C VAL A 186 -3.48 -13.27 13.52
N SER A 187 -3.73 -12.50 12.45
CA SER A 187 -3.52 -12.94 11.06
C SER A 187 -2.04 -13.23 10.71
N VAL A 188 -1.09 -12.77 11.52
CA VAL A 188 0.34 -13.11 11.40
C VAL A 188 0.72 -14.27 12.31
N ILE A 189 0.27 -14.24 13.56
CA ILE A 189 0.64 -15.26 14.56
C ILE A 189 0.21 -16.66 14.13
N ILE A 190 -1.04 -16.83 13.66
CA ILE A 190 -1.56 -18.14 13.29
C ILE A 190 -0.80 -18.76 12.10
N PRO A 191 -0.64 -18.08 10.94
CA PRO A 191 0.13 -18.65 9.84
C PRO A 191 1.60 -18.90 10.20
N THR A 192 2.23 -18.00 10.98
CA THR A 192 3.61 -18.19 11.44
C THR A 192 3.75 -19.45 12.34
N ALA A 193 2.80 -19.67 13.26
CA ALA A 193 2.79 -20.84 14.12
C ALA A 193 2.59 -22.14 13.32
N ILE A 194 1.74 -22.10 12.28
CA ILE A 194 1.53 -23.23 11.36
C ILE A 194 2.80 -23.47 10.55
N ALA A 195 3.37 -22.43 9.93
CA ALA A 195 4.57 -22.52 9.11
C ALA A 195 5.77 -23.03 9.92
N CYS A 196 5.87 -22.66 11.20
CA CYS A 196 6.93 -23.11 12.11
C CYS A 196 6.98 -24.64 12.27
N ARG A 197 5.85 -25.35 12.05
CA ARG A 197 5.81 -26.83 12.09
C ARG A 197 6.50 -27.47 10.91
N TYR A 198 6.57 -26.77 9.78
CA TYR A 198 7.19 -27.24 8.54
C TYR A 198 8.68 -26.86 8.44
N ILE A 199 9.18 -26.05 9.37
CA ILE A 199 10.60 -25.64 9.43
C ILE A 199 11.32 -26.53 10.44
N PRO A 200 12.44 -27.21 10.04
CA PRO A 200 13.25 -28.00 10.95
C PRO A 200 13.87 -27.11 12.04
N ASP A 201 14.01 -27.68 13.25
CA ASP A 201 14.65 -27.00 14.38
C ASP A 201 16.17 -27.10 14.28
N GLU A 202 16.71 -26.47 13.26
CA GLU A 202 18.13 -26.48 12.91
C GLU A 202 18.66 -25.06 12.78
N ASN A 203 19.98 -24.93 12.78
CA ASN A 203 20.61 -23.65 12.50
C ASN A 203 20.61 -23.33 11.00
N ALA A 204 20.30 -22.10 10.68
CA ALA A 204 20.40 -21.58 9.34
C ALA A 204 21.87 -21.54 8.89
N HIS A 205 22.13 -22.03 7.69
CA HIS A 205 23.41 -21.90 7.03
C HIS A 205 23.35 -20.70 6.10
N PRO A 206 24.00 -19.58 6.43
CA PRO A 206 24.03 -18.43 5.53
C PRO A 206 24.72 -18.81 4.22
N GLU A 207 24.08 -18.47 3.13
CA GLU A 207 24.73 -18.55 1.83
C GLU A 207 25.87 -17.51 1.81
N LYS A 208 27.08 -17.91 1.46
CA LYS A 208 28.19 -16.97 1.22
C LYS A 208 27.90 -16.21 -0.08
N LEU A 209 26.94 -15.29 -0.03
CA LEU A 209 26.76 -14.32 -1.11
C LEU A 209 27.78 -13.20 -0.89
N ASP A 210 28.81 -13.16 -1.74
CA ASP A 210 29.79 -12.07 -1.82
C ASP A 210 29.17 -10.71 -2.21
N THR A 211 27.85 -10.64 -2.30
CA THR A 211 27.08 -9.48 -2.76
C THR A 211 26.34 -8.79 -1.63
N ALA A 212 26.95 -8.60 -0.47
CA ALA A 212 26.46 -7.53 0.41
C ALA A 212 26.58 -6.21 -0.37
N PRO A 213 25.52 -5.43 -0.59
CA PRO A 213 25.71 -4.06 -1.08
C PRO A 213 26.65 -3.40 -0.09
N LYS A 214 27.89 -3.16 -0.54
CA LYS A 214 28.85 -2.41 0.26
C LYS A 214 28.22 -1.05 0.42
N LEU A 215 27.86 -0.69 1.66
CA LEU A 215 27.55 0.69 1.97
C LEU A 215 28.64 1.57 1.34
N PRO A 216 28.27 2.66 0.70
CA PRO A 216 29.27 3.58 0.19
C PRO A 216 30.28 3.90 1.30
N PRO A 217 31.58 3.88 1.06
CA PRO A 217 32.62 3.90 2.09
C PRO A 217 32.62 5.15 3.01
N PHE A 218 31.72 6.08 2.75
CA PHE A 218 31.59 7.36 3.48
C PHE A 218 30.25 7.51 4.22
N VAL A 219 29.33 6.53 4.12
CA VAL A 219 28.12 6.49 4.93
C VAL A 219 28.49 5.89 6.29
N GLY A 220 28.88 6.73 7.22
CA GLY A 220 29.16 6.30 8.59
C GLY A 220 27.88 5.83 9.27
N PRO A 221 27.97 4.87 10.23
CA PRO A 221 26.79 4.31 10.91
C PRO A 221 25.93 5.38 11.61
N ARG A 222 26.53 6.46 12.07
CA ARG A 222 25.79 7.58 12.68
C ARG A 222 24.91 8.32 11.68
N PHE A 223 25.38 8.48 10.44
CA PHE A 223 24.61 9.14 9.39
C PHE A 223 23.44 8.27 8.92
N SER A 224 23.66 6.97 8.72
CA SER A 224 22.59 6.01 8.42
C SER A 224 21.50 6.01 9.50
N HIS A 225 21.90 6.01 10.76
CA HIS A 225 20.99 6.05 11.90
C HIS A 225 20.17 7.35 11.93
N PHE A 226 20.83 8.48 11.65
CA PHE A 226 20.15 9.78 11.62
C PHE A 226 19.13 9.86 10.46
N VAL A 227 19.51 9.42 9.26
CA VAL A 227 18.59 9.38 8.10
C VAL A 227 17.40 8.45 8.36
N LEU A 228 17.64 7.30 8.99
CA LEU A 228 16.57 6.38 9.43
C LEU A 228 15.60 7.06 10.40
N VAL A 229 16.13 7.67 11.47
CA VAL A 229 15.30 8.31 12.51
C VAL A 229 14.54 9.52 11.94
N LEU A 230 15.18 10.33 11.09
CA LEU A 230 14.54 11.50 10.47
C LEU A 230 13.47 11.05 9.45
N GLY A 231 13.77 10.04 8.64
CA GLY A 231 12.82 9.53 7.64
C GLY A 231 11.62 8.84 8.28
N VAL A 232 11.84 7.89 9.21
CA VAL A 232 10.77 7.21 9.94
C VAL A 232 9.98 8.21 10.80
N GLY A 233 10.68 9.14 11.47
CA GLY A 233 10.04 10.23 12.21
C GLY A 233 9.17 11.12 11.33
N GLY A 234 9.63 11.41 10.11
CA GLY A 234 8.85 12.14 9.10
C GLY A 234 7.59 11.40 8.67
N LEU A 235 7.67 10.07 8.45
CA LEU A 235 6.48 9.27 8.13
C LEU A 235 5.48 9.26 9.30
N LEU A 236 5.94 9.06 10.52
CA LEU A 236 5.09 9.07 11.73
C LEU A 236 4.54 10.46 12.08
N PHE A 237 5.19 11.53 11.62
CA PHE A 237 4.71 12.90 11.77
C PHE A 237 3.41 13.15 10.98
N VAL A 238 3.19 12.49 9.84
CA VAL A 238 2.07 12.78 8.94
C VAL A 238 0.69 12.59 9.59
N PRO A 239 0.40 11.49 10.32
CA PRO A 239 -0.86 11.35 11.06
C PRO A 239 -1.05 12.45 12.12
N ILE A 240 0.04 12.87 12.79
CA ILE A 240 0.00 13.96 13.78
C ILE A 240 -0.29 15.27 13.07
N PHE A 241 0.36 15.54 11.94
CA PHE A 241 0.13 16.73 11.12
C PHE A 241 -1.35 16.84 10.71
N LYS A 242 -1.95 15.77 10.17
CA LYS A 242 -3.38 15.76 9.82
C LYS A 242 -4.29 16.01 11.03
N ALA A 243 -3.97 15.38 12.18
CA ALA A 243 -4.77 15.53 13.39
C ALA A 243 -4.73 16.95 13.96
N VAL A 244 -3.59 17.65 13.87
CA VAL A 244 -3.40 19.00 14.41
C VAL A 244 -3.89 20.09 13.46
N THR A 245 -3.64 19.92 12.14
CA THR A 245 -3.91 20.97 11.15
C THR A 245 -5.25 20.81 10.44
N GLY A 246 -5.79 19.58 10.39
CA GLY A 246 -6.95 19.24 9.55
C GLY A 246 -6.65 19.20 8.05
N LEU A 247 -5.42 19.50 7.64
CA LEU A 247 -5.01 19.53 6.23
C LEU A 247 -4.80 18.11 5.66
N PRO A 248 -4.88 17.95 4.33
CA PRO A 248 -4.65 16.67 3.68
C PRO A 248 -3.26 16.10 3.99
N PRO A 249 -3.15 14.78 4.25
CA PRO A 249 -1.89 14.13 4.66
C PRO A 249 -0.74 14.28 3.69
N TYR A 250 -0.99 14.42 2.38
CA TYR A 250 0.07 14.58 1.39
C TYR A 250 0.95 15.81 1.64
N LEU A 251 0.39 16.90 2.21
CA LEU A 251 1.17 18.08 2.58
C LEU A 251 2.17 17.76 3.70
N GLY A 252 1.74 17.01 4.72
CA GLY A 252 2.64 16.54 5.79
C GLY A 252 3.75 15.65 5.24
N MET A 253 3.43 14.82 4.24
CA MET A 253 4.42 13.97 3.58
C MET A 253 5.42 14.77 2.75
N LEU A 254 4.96 15.79 2.01
CA LEU A 254 5.83 16.72 1.26
C LEU A 254 6.76 17.50 2.19
N ILE A 255 6.25 17.96 3.34
CA ILE A 255 7.08 18.63 4.36
C ILE A 255 8.17 17.68 4.87
N SER A 256 7.80 16.44 5.21
CA SER A 256 8.76 15.42 5.69
C SER A 256 9.84 15.12 4.65
N LEU A 257 9.45 14.96 3.38
CA LEU A 257 10.40 14.80 2.28
C LEU A 257 11.29 16.03 2.12
N GLY A 258 10.72 17.24 2.16
CA GLY A 258 11.46 18.49 2.02
C GLY A 258 12.54 18.66 3.11
N VAL A 259 12.18 18.36 4.36
CA VAL A 259 13.12 18.38 5.49
C VAL A 259 14.26 17.38 5.29
N LEU A 260 13.92 16.13 4.93
CA LEU A 260 14.91 15.09 4.69
C LEU A 260 15.81 15.44 3.49
N TRP A 261 15.25 16.05 2.45
CA TRP A 261 15.98 16.51 1.27
C TRP A 261 16.99 17.59 1.62
N VAL A 262 16.54 18.67 2.26
CA VAL A 262 17.42 19.76 2.69
C VAL A 262 18.54 19.23 3.59
N PHE A 263 18.22 18.38 4.54
CA PHE A 263 19.20 17.80 5.44
C PHE A 263 20.27 17.00 4.68
N THR A 264 19.86 16.10 3.79
CA THR A 264 20.81 15.27 3.02
C THR A 264 21.68 16.11 2.09
N GLU A 265 21.14 17.15 1.46
CA GLU A 265 21.91 18.07 0.62
C GLU A 265 22.96 18.84 1.42
N LEU A 266 22.59 19.41 2.57
CA LEU A 266 23.54 20.13 3.45
C LEU A 266 24.69 19.23 3.91
N VAL A 267 24.41 17.97 4.25
CA VAL A 267 25.46 17.01 4.63
C VAL A 267 26.38 16.69 3.46
N TYR A 268 25.85 16.56 2.24
CA TYR A 268 26.67 16.31 1.06
C TYR A 268 27.48 17.51 0.63
N ASP A 269 26.97 18.71 0.81
CA ASP A 269 27.69 19.95 0.50
C ASP A 269 28.92 20.16 1.39
N HIS A 270 28.81 19.84 2.68
CA HIS A 270 29.96 19.87 3.62
C HIS A 270 31.03 18.83 3.28
N LYS A 271 30.72 17.79 2.49
CA LYS A 271 31.69 16.77 2.05
C LYS A 271 32.23 17.06 0.64
N GLN A 272 32.93 18.19 0.47
CA GLN A 272 33.43 18.68 -0.83
C GLN A 272 34.36 17.71 -1.56
N ASN A 273 35.10 16.84 -0.86
CA ASN A 273 36.05 15.88 -1.44
C ASN A 273 35.37 14.59 -2.00
N MET A 274 34.04 14.54 -2.07
CA MET A 274 33.32 13.37 -2.51
C MET A 274 32.91 13.50 -3.97
N GLU A 275 33.21 12.49 -4.80
CA GLU A 275 32.73 12.45 -6.18
C GLU A 275 31.21 12.54 -6.26
N GLU A 276 30.67 13.37 -7.15
CA GLU A 276 29.23 13.53 -7.36
C GLU A 276 28.55 12.22 -7.79
N SER A 277 29.29 11.31 -8.45
CA SER A 277 28.81 9.97 -8.82
C SER A 277 28.37 9.15 -7.61
N ILE A 278 28.96 9.38 -6.46
CA ILE A 278 28.81 8.58 -5.24
C ILE A 278 27.76 9.16 -4.29
N LYS A 279 27.47 10.48 -4.38
CA LYS A 279 26.48 11.15 -3.54
C LYS A 279 25.07 10.65 -3.88
N ASN A 280 24.36 10.12 -2.88
CA ASN A 280 22.95 9.70 -3.00
C ASN A 280 22.00 10.91 -2.83
N ARG A 281 22.17 11.92 -3.69
CA ARG A 281 21.27 13.07 -3.72
C ARG A 281 19.84 12.65 -4.06
N VAL A 282 18.86 13.37 -3.53
CA VAL A 282 17.43 13.07 -3.77
C VAL A 282 17.10 13.08 -5.26
N SER A 283 17.70 13.95 -6.06
CA SER A 283 17.53 13.98 -7.52
C SER A 283 17.97 12.69 -8.23
N LYS A 284 18.92 11.93 -7.66
CA LYS A 284 19.31 10.59 -8.14
C LYS A 284 18.36 9.52 -7.61
N VAL A 285 17.95 9.63 -6.35
CA VAL A 285 17.02 8.72 -5.71
C VAL A 285 15.68 8.69 -6.44
N LEU A 286 15.17 9.86 -6.84
CA LEU A 286 13.94 9.97 -7.63
C LEU A 286 13.94 9.15 -8.93
N LYS A 287 15.12 8.90 -9.54
CA LYS A 287 15.24 8.06 -10.73
C LYS A 287 15.03 6.57 -10.46
N HIS A 288 15.06 6.15 -9.21
CA HIS A 288 14.89 4.76 -8.79
C HIS A 288 13.49 4.46 -8.24
N ILE A 289 12.63 5.50 -8.15
CA ILE A 289 11.23 5.31 -7.80
C ILE A 289 10.55 4.49 -8.90
N ASN A 290 9.72 3.56 -8.49
CA ASN A 290 8.95 2.72 -9.42
C ASN A 290 7.83 3.55 -10.07
N MET A 291 8.19 4.35 -11.09
CA MET A 291 7.23 5.17 -11.86
C MET A 291 6.12 4.34 -12.52
N PRO A 292 6.36 3.13 -13.05
CA PRO A 292 5.26 2.26 -13.51
C PRO A 292 4.19 2.04 -12.45
N THR A 293 4.55 1.81 -11.19
CA THR A 293 3.57 1.66 -10.09
C THR A 293 2.74 2.93 -9.90
N ILE A 294 3.35 4.11 -9.94
CA ILE A 294 2.63 5.40 -9.82
C ILE A 294 1.65 5.58 -10.98
N LEU A 295 2.09 5.31 -12.21
CA LEU A 295 1.24 5.39 -13.40
C LEU A 295 0.14 4.33 -13.41
N PHE A 296 0.40 3.14 -12.88
CA PHE A 296 -0.63 2.13 -12.66
C PHE A 296 -1.72 2.64 -11.73
N PHE A 297 -1.35 3.22 -10.59
CA PHE A 297 -2.33 3.79 -9.65
C PHE A 297 -3.11 4.95 -10.26
N LEU A 298 -2.46 5.84 -11.00
CA LEU A 298 -3.16 6.87 -11.75
C LEU A 298 -4.22 6.27 -12.69
N GLY A 299 -3.81 5.33 -13.54
CA GLY A 299 -4.69 4.71 -14.53
C GLY A 299 -5.86 3.97 -13.91
N ILE A 300 -5.61 3.17 -12.86
CA ILE A 300 -6.65 2.34 -12.25
C ILE A 300 -7.62 3.19 -11.41
N LEU A 301 -7.14 4.15 -10.62
CA LEU A 301 -7.99 5.02 -9.83
C LEU A 301 -8.89 5.90 -10.71
N MET A 302 -8.33 6.49 -11.77
CA MET A 302 -9.09 7.26 -12.73
C MET A 302 -10.07 6.40 -13.55
N SER A 303 -9.76 5.12 -13.78
CA SER A 303 -10.71 4.16 -14.40
C SER A 303 -11.91 3.89 -13.52
N VAL A 304 -11.68 3.66 -12.23
CA VAL A 304 -12.75 3.47 -11.23
C VAL A 304 -13.57 4.75 -11.08
N ALA A 305 -12.93 5.92 -11.08
CA ALA A 305 -13.59 7.23 -11.05
C ALA A 305 -14.52 7.44 -12.26
N ALA A 306 -14.13 6.99 -13.47
CA ALA A 306 -14.99 7.02 -14.64
C ALA A 306 -16.25 6.17 -14.48
N LEU A 307 -16.12 4.96 -13.88
CA LEU A 307 -17.28 4.10 -13.57
C LEU A 307 -18.17 4.72 -12.50
N GLN A 308 -17.60 5.38 -11.51
CA GLN A 308 -18.33 6.13 -10.48
C GLN A 308 -19.12 7.29 -11.10
N SER A 309 -18.47 8.11 -11.92
CA SER A 309 -19.11 9.23 -12.63
C SER A 309 -20.21 8.80 -13.61
N ALA A 310 -20.11 7.57 -14.13
CA ALA A 310 -21.16 6.95 -14.95
C ALA A 310 -22.34 6.39 -14.14
N GLY A 311 -22.30 6.40 -12.79
CA GLY A 311 -23.32 5.84 -11.90
C GLY A 311 -23.28 4.32 -11.76
N LEU A 312 -22.36 3.62 -12.45
CA LEU A 312 -22.28 2.16 -12.47
C LEU A 312 -21.97 1.56 -11.09
N LEU A 313 -21.16 2.23 -10.30
CA LEU A 313 -20.82 1.75 -8.96
C LEU A 313 -22.00 1.90 -8.01
N THR A 314 -22.80 2.95 -8.14
CA THR A 314 -24.03 3.14 -7.36
C THR A 314 -25.08 2.07 -7.72
N ASP A 315 -25.29 1.80 -9.02
CA ASP A 315 -26.19 0.75 -9.47
C ASP A 315 -25.79 -0.64 -8.92
N PHE A 316 -24.47 -0.89 -8.85
CA PHE A 316 -23.95 -2.15 -8.29
C PHE A 316 -24.10 -2.21 -6.77
N ALA A 317 -23.93 -1.09 -6.07
CA ALA A 317 -24.19 -0.99 -4.63
C ALA A 317 -25.67 -1.31 -4.34
N ASP A 318 -26.61 -0.68 -5.08
CA ASP A 318 -28.04 -0.92 -4.97
C ASP A 318 -28.40 -2.39 -5.22
N PHE A 319 -27.72 -3.03 -6.17
CA PHE A 319 -27.91 -4.47 -6.42
C PHE A 319 -27.45 -5.33 -5.23
N LEU A 320 -26.29 -5.01 -4.64
CA LEU A 320 -25.79 -5.71 -3.45
C LEU A 320 -26.71 -5.48 -2.25
N ASP A 321 -27.15 -4.27 -2.03
CA ASP A 321 -28.02 -3.91 -0.91
C ASP A 321 -29.38 -4.59 -1.00
N LYS A 322 -29.92 -4.78 -2.20
CA LYS A 322 -31.18 -5.49 -2.41
C LYS A 322 -31.06 -7.01 -2.23
N ASN A 323 -29.93 -7.59 -2.57
CA ASN A 323 -29.78 -9.06 -2.61
C ASN A 323 -29.00 -9.64 -1.43
N VAL A 324 -28.05 -8.89 -0.87
CA VAL A 324 -27.20 -9.37 0.24
C VAL A 324 -27.54 -8.67 1.54
N HIS A 325 -27.67 -7.34 1.53
CA HIS A 325 -28.07 -6.47 2.67
C HIS A 325 -27.38 -6.83 4.00
N GLU A 326 -26.10 -7.22 3.94
CA GLU A 326 -25.33 -7.66 5.10
C GLU A 326 -23.85 -7.28 4.92
N VAL A 327 -23.38 -6.36 5.80
CA VAL A 327 -22.07 -5.70 5.71
C VAL A 327 -20.91 -6.68 5.82
N TYR A 328 -21.00 -7.69 6.70
CA TYR A 328 -19.93 -8.66 6.90
C TYR A 328 -19.75 -9.56 5.69
N THR A 329 -20.86 -9.96 5.05
CA THR A 329 -20.86 -10.75 3.83
C THR A 329 -20.26 -9.96 2.66
N ILE A 330 -20.66 -8.70 2.49
CA ILE A 330 -20.10 -7.82 1.45
C ILE A 330 -18.58 -7.64 1.65
N ALA A 331 -18.14 -7.33 2.88
CA ALA A 331 -16.73 -7.19 3.20
C ALA A 331 -15.95 -8.51 3.03
N GLY A 332 -16.56 -9.64 3.40
CA GLY A 332 -15.97 -10.98 3.23
C GLY A 332 -15.78 -11.36 1.75
N ILE A 333 -16.79 -11.10 0.92
CA ILE A 333 -16.69 -11.28 -0.55
C ILE A 333 -15.57 -10.38 -1.11
N THR A 334 -15.52 -9.14 -0.69
CA THR A 334 -14.45 -8.21 -1.09
C THR A 334 -13.06 -8.75 -0.73
N GLY A 335 -12.91 -9.31 0.48
CA GLY A 335 -11.65 -9.95 0.89
C GLY A 335 -11.28 -11.17 0.03
N LEU A 336 -12.25 -12.00 -0.36
CA LEU A 336 -12.01 -13.11 -1.28
C LEU A 336 -11.63 -12.63 -2.69
N LEU A 337 -12.27 -11.57 -3.17
CA LEU A 337 -11.96 -10.96 -4.46
C LEU A 337 -10.55 -10.35 -4.43
N SER A 338 -10.10 -9.79 -3.31
CA SER A 338 -8.75 -9.26 -3.13
C SER A 338 -7.65 -10.30 -3.30
N ALA A 339 -7.96 -11.59 -3.22
CA ALA A 339 -7.01 -12.65 -3.53
C ALA A 339 -6.63 -12.71 -5.03
N VAL A 340 -7.51 -12.21 -5.90
CA VAL A 340 -7.34 -12.27 -7.37
C VAL A 340 -7.20 -10.87 -7.96
N ILE A 341 -7.94 -9.92 -7.40
CA ILE A 341 -7.99 -8.52 -7.82
C ILE A 341 -7.05 -7.74 -6.89
N ASP A 342 -6.16 -6.92 -7.46
CA ASP A 342 -5.32 -6.01 -6.68
C ASP A 342 -6.18 -5.20 -5.69
N ASN A 343 -5.72 -5.08 -4.46
CA ASN A 343 -6.46 -4.48 -3.35
C ASN A 343 -6.84 -3.01 -3.60
N VAL A 344 -6.00 -2.25 -4.30
CA VAL A 344 -6.20 -0.80 -4.52
C VAL A 344 -7.44 -0.49 -5.37
N PRO A 345 -7.62 -1.06 -6.59
CA PRO A 345 -8.84 -0.82 -7.37
C PRO A 345 -10.10 -1.36 -6.69
N LEU A 346 -9.97 -2.44 -5.93
CA LEU A 346 -11.10 -3.02 -5.21
C LEU A 346 -11.61 -2.08 -4.10
N VAL A 347 -10.70 -1.53 -3.31
CA VAL A 347 -11.04 -0.53 -2.28
C VAL A 347 -11.57 0.75 -2.91
N ALA A 348 -10.96 1.22 -4.01
CA ALA A 348 -11.46 2.39 -4.75
C ALA A 348 -12.89 2.18 -5.26
N ALA A 349 -13.21 1.00 -5.80
CA ALA A 349 -14.57 0.65 -6.22
C ALA A 349 -15.55 0.67 -5.03
N CYS A 350 -15.19 0.06 -3.89
CA CYS A 350 -16.03 0.08 -2.68
C CYS A 350 -16.27 1.49 -2.14
N MET A 351 -15.26 2.38 -2.19
CA MET A 351 -15.41 3.78 -1.83
C MET A 351 -16.33 4.53 -2.79
N GLY A 352 -16.32 4.18 -4.07
CA GLY A 352 -17.23 4.74 -5.09
C GLY A 352 -18.65 4.19 -5.01
N MET A 353 -18.83 2.97 -4.48
CA MET A 353 -20.12 2.34 -4.24
C MET A 353 -20.83 2.91 -3.02
N TYR A 354 -20.10 3.10 -1.93
CA TYR A 354 -20.64 3.50 -0.63
C TYR A 354 -20.01 4.84 -0.21
N PRO A 355 -20.75 5.96 -0.26
CA PRO A 355 -20.27 7.23 0.29
C PRO A 355 -20.25 7.17 1.82
N VAL A 356 -19.39 7.98 2.43
CA VAL A 356 -19.44 8.18 3.90
C VAL A 356 -20.74 8.86 4.26
N VAL A 357 -21.52 8.23 5.13
CA VAL A 357 -22.84 8.72 5.57
C VAL A 357 -22.63 9.77 6.66
N ASP A 358 -23.22 10.94 6.50
CA ASP A 358 -23.24 11.96 7.53
C ASP A 358 -24.40 11.73 8.55
N THR A 359 -24.35 12.44 9.67
CA THR A 359 -25.35 12.31 10.73
C THR A 359 -26.76 12.73 10.30
N ALA A 360 -26.90 13.63 9.33
CA ALA A 360 -28.19 14.07 8.82
C ALA A 360 -28.81 13.00 7.91
N ALA A 361 -28.01 12.42 7.02
CA ALA A 361 -28.43 11.31 6.16
C ALA A 361 -28.79 10.06 6.99
N LEU A 362 -28.02 9.78 8.06
CA LEU A 362 -28.31 8.68 8.98
C LEU A 362 -29.68 8.85 9.67
N ALA A 363 -29.98 10.06 10.14
CA ALA A 363 -31.24 10.37 10.84
C ALA A 363 -32.48 10.27 9.92
N SER A 364 -32.30 10.46 8.61
CA SER A 364 -33.37 10.40 7.62
C SER A 364 -33.50 9.06 6.91
N SER A 365 -32.63 8.10 7.19
CA SER A 365 -32.60 6.81 6.50
C SER A 365 -33.73 5.88 6.95
N LEU A 366 -34.16 5.00 6.03
CA LEU A 366 -35.17 3.95 6.31
C LEU A 366 -34.59 2.80 7.14
N ASP A 367 -33.25 2.58 7.04
CA ASP A 367 -32.52 1.59 7.85
C ASP A 367 -31.27 2.23 8.49
N PRO A 368 -31.45 2.93 9.66
CA PRO A 368 -30.34 3.57 10.35
C PRO A 368 -29.26 2.57 10.83
N VAL A 369 -29.64 1.33 11.15
CA VAL A 369 -28.73 0.30 11.67
C VAL A 369 -27.75 -0.13 10.57
N TYR A 370 -28.26 -0.38 9.36
CA TYR A 370 -27.42 -0.70 8.20
C TYR A 370 -26.52 0.47 7.79
N MET A 371 -27.12 1.66 7.69
CA MET A 371 -26.40 2.88 7.30
C MET A 371 -25.33 3.32 8.29
N GLN A 372 -25.47 2.96 9.58
CA GLN A 372 -24.43 3.21 10.59
C GLN A 372 -23.10 2.49 10.29
N ALA A 373 -23.12 1.44 9.49
CA ALA A 373 -21.90 0.77 9.07
C ALA A 373 -21.03 1.63 8.15
N PHE A 374 -21.61 2.61 7.45
CA PHE A 374 -20.97 3.45 6.44
C PHE A 374 -20.64 4.87 6.90
N VAL A 375 -20.88 5.21 8.17
CA VAL A 375 -20.40 6.49 8.74
C VAL A 375 -18.88 6.48 8.84
N GLN A 376 -18.26 7.63 9.07
CA GLN A 376 -16.83 7.68 9.38
C GLN A 376 -16.50 6.73 10.55
N ASP A 377 -15.45 5.93 10.42
CA ASP A 377 -15.07 4.87 11.37
C ASP A 377 -16.15 3.78 11.57
N GLY A 378 -17.13 3.68 10.67
CA GLY A 378 -18.10 2.59 10.64
C GLY A 378 -17.46 1.23 10.41
N ILE A 379 -18.18 0.18 10.80
CA ILE A 379 -17.63 -1.19 10.76
C ILE A 379 -17.26 -1.62 9.35
N PHE A 380 -18.00 -1.18 8.32
CA PHE A 380 -17.70 -1.51 6.92
C PHE A 380 -16.29 -1.11 6.51
N TRP A 381 -15.87 0.12 6.84
CA TRP A 381 -14.56 0.63 6.46
C TRP A 381 -13.41 -0.10 7.13
N HIS A 382 -13.55 -0.49 8.38
CA HIS A 382 -12.57 -1.30 9.09
C HIS A 382 -12.49 -2.72 8.51
N LEU A 383 -13.65 -3.35 8.22
CA LEU A 383 -13.70 -4.66 7.59
C LEU A 383 -13.11 -4.61 6.18
N LEU A 384 -13.48 -3.59 5.38
CA LEU A 384 -12.93 -3.39 4.04
C LEU A 384 -11.41 -3.27 4.08
N THR A 385 -10.88 -2.43 4.97
CA THR A 385 -9.44 -2.24 5.16
C THR A 385 -8.75 -3.56 5.46
N PHE A 386 -9.27 -4.30 6.43
CA PHE A 386 -8.69 -5.57 6.85
C PHE A 386 -8.82 -6.66 5.77
N CYS A 387 -10.03 -6.84 5.24
CA CYS A 387 -10.32 -7.88 4.27
C CYS A 387 -9.59 -7.64 2.94
N ALA A 388 -9.54 -6.41 2.45
CA ALA A 388 -8.81 -6.09 1.22
C ALA A 388 -7.29 -6.22 1.41
N GLY A 389 -6.75 -5.66 2.50
CA GLY A 389 -5.31 -5.70 2.78
C GLY A 389 -4.80 -7.13 3.02
N VAL A 390 -5.44 -7.88 3.93
CA VAL A 390 -5.01 -9.25 4.27
C VAL A 390 -5.42 -10.25 3.19
N GLY A 391 -6.57 -10.05 2.54
CA GLY A 391 -7.09 -10.91 1.45
C GLY A 391 -6.10 -11.05 0.30
N GLY A 392 -5.36 -10.00 -0.03
CA GLY A 392 -4.27 -10.03 -1.01
C GLY A 392 -3.14 -11.04 -0.71
N SER A 393 -3.09 -11.58 0.52
CA SER A 393 -2.13 -12.63 0.90
C SER A 393 -2.61 -14.04 0.59
N LEU A 394 -3.88 -14.25 0.20
CA LEU A 394 -4.41 -15.59 -0.09
C LEU A 394 -3.80 -16.19 -1.35
N LEU A 395 -3.54 -15.36 -2.36
CA LEU A 395 -2.84 -15.74 -3.57
C LEU A 395 -1.69 -14.75 -3.84
N ILE A 396 -0.60 -15.23 -4.47
CA ILE A 396 0.58 -14.41 -4.79
C ILE A 396 0.22 -13.19 -5.66
N ILE A 397 -0.80 -13.28 -6.48
CA ILE A 397 -1.23 -12.22 -7.41
C ILE A 397 -2.14 -11.17 -6.76
N GLY A 398 -2.59 -11.37 -5.53
CA GLY A 398 -3.60 -10.54 -4.89
C GLY A 398 -3.09 -9.22 -4.31
N SER A 399 -1.78 -9.03 -4.18
CA SER A 399 -1.20 -7.77 -3.72
C SER A 399 0.16 -7.49 -4.34
N ALA A 400 0.57 -6.22 -4.33
CA ALA A 400 1.89 -5.80 -4.81
C ALA A 400 3.06 -6.39 -3.99
N ALA A 401 2.80 -6.88 -2.78
CA ALA A 401 3.79 -7.55 -1.93
C ALA A 401 3.99 -9.03 -2.28
N GLY A 402 3.06 -9.69 -2.97
CA GLY A 402 3.13 -11.09 -3.41
C GLY A 402 3.93 -11.24 -4.67
#